data_c2e757690dfec575cc85ad09dcf5d0b7
#
_entry.id   c2e757690dfec575cc85ad09dcf5d0b7
#
_cell.length_a   1.000
_cell.length_b   1.000
_cell.length_c   1.000
_cell.angle_alpha   90.00
_cell.angle_beta   90.00
_cell.angle_gamma   90.00
#
_symmetry.space_group_name_H-M   'P 1'
#
loop_
_entity.id
_entity.type
_entity.pdbx_description
1 polymer ?
#
loop_
_entity_poly.entity_id
_entity_poly.type
_entity_poly.pdbx_seq_one_letter_code
_entity_poly.pdbx_strand_id
1 'polypeptide(L)'
;MTSETNGPLRVLGLDPGSRTTGWGCVAVEGSRSSLLACGCIEPPENAPLPQRLALLAAELAALLEQWRPAVAVLEEPFHGVNSRSLIVLAQARGALLATLATREVMIAEYSPAEVKSAVTGNGRAGKDQVARMVAMLLPGAGRLRADAADALAVALCFAARRPLLRAAAAAARG
;
A
#
# COMPACT_ATOMS: atom_id res chain seq x y z
N MET A 1 -18.72 19.57 7.78
CA MET A 1 -18.12 20.37 6.68
C MET A 1 -16.72 19.83 6.48
N THR A 2 -16.56 18.88 5.57
CA THR A 2 -15.24 18.33 5.20
C THR A 2 -14.58 19.32 4.26
N SER A 3 -13.53 20.00 4.73
CA SER A 3 -12.68 20.85 3.91
C SER A 3 -12.14 19.98 2.75
N GLU A 4 -12.57 20.26 1.54
CA GLU A 4 -11.88 19.78 0.33
C GLU A 4 -10.47 20.35 0.38
N THR A 5 -9.52 19.51 0.74
CA THR A 5 -8.10 19.81 0.59
C THR A 5 -7.84 19.96 -0.90
N ASN A 6 -7.59 21.19 -1.34
CA ASN A 6 -7.42 21.61 -2.73
C ASN A 6 -6.09 21.11 -3.34
N GLY A 7 -5.58 19.98 -2.89
CA GLY A 7 -4.33 19.37 -3.33
C GLY A 7 -4.51 17.90 -3.77
N PRO A 8 -3.50 17.32 -4.43
CA PRO A 8 -3.53 15.93 -4.85
C PRO A 8 -3.71 15.00 -3.64
N LEU A 9 -4.53 13.96 -3.81
CA LEU A 9 -4.74 12.94 -2.79
C LEU A 9 -3.48 12.10 -2.63
N ARG A 10 -2.92 12.03 -1.43
CA ARG A 10 -1.78 11.17 -1.13
C ARG A 10 -2.27 9.79 -0.69
N VAL A 11 -1.76 8.76 -1.36
CA VAL A 11 -2.09 7.35 -1.13
C VAL A 11 -0.81 6.61 -0.77
N LEU A 12 -0.80 5.93 0.36
CA LEU A 12 0.31 5.09 0.82
C LEU A 12 -0.05 3.63 0.59
N GLY A 13 0.63 2.96 -0.33
CA GLY A 13 0.56 1.51 -0.48
C GLY A 13 1.55 0.83 0.46
N LEU A 14 1.15 -0.29 1.03
CA LEU A 14 1.96 -1.13 1.91
C LEU A 14 1.90 -2.58 1.45
N ASP A 15 3.05 -3.24 1.37
CA ASP A 15 3.19 -4.68 1.15
C ASP A 15 3.84 -5.30 2.40
N PRO A 16 3.03 -5.79 3.35
CA PRO A 16 3.54 -6.38 4.58
C PRO A 16 4.29 -7.68 4.33
N GLY A 17 5.55 -7.76 4.72
CA GLY A 17 6.38 -8.95 4.67
C GLY A 17 6.90 -9.38 6.04
N SER A 18 7.30 -10.66 6.17
CA SER A 18 7.84 -11.18 7.42
C SER A 18 9.24 -10.66 7.77
N ARG A 19 10.00 -10.21 6.79
CA ARG A 19 11.35 -9.65 6.93
C ARG A 19 11.45 -8.22 6.43
N THR A 20 10.75 -7.92 5.35
CA THR A 20 10.73 -6.63 4.67
C THR A 20 9.31 -6.20 4.47
N THR A 21 8.99 -4.96 4.76
CA THR A 21 7.73 -4.34 4.38
C THR A 21 8.00 -3.31 3.31
N GLY A 22 7.44 -3.52 2.11
CA GLY A 22 7.46 -2.53 1.05
C GLY A 22 6.49 -1.39 1.33
N TRP A 23 6.86 -0.18 0.93
CA TRP A 23 5.96 0.96 0.96
C TRP A 23 6.13 1.84 -0.29
N GLY A 24 5.06 2.50 -0.69
CA GLY A 24 5.08 3.45 -1.78
C GLY A 24 4.01 4.51 -1.63
N CYS A 25 4.39 5.78 -1.73
CA CYS A 25 3.49 6.92 -1.64
C CYS A 25 3.31 7.56 -3.02
N VAL A 26 2.07 7.70 -3.44
CA VAL A 26 1.69 8.36 -4.70
C VAL A 26 0.77 9.54 -4.45
N ALA A 27 0.89 10.56 -5.30
CA ALA A 27 -0.07 11.65 -5.39
C ALA A 27 -1.05 11.35 -6.54
N VAL A 28 -2.35 11.46 -6.26
CA VAL A 28 -3.43 11.17 -7.22
C VAL A 28 -4.20 12.44 -7.52
N GLU A 29 -4.20 12.85 -8.77
CA GLU A 29 -4.91 14.02 -9.27
C GLU A 29 -5.74 13.64 -10.51
N GLY A 30 -7.05 13.63 -10.36
CA GLY A 30 -7.94 13.10 -11.40
C GLY A 30 -7.65 11.63 -11.70
N SER A 31 -7.28 11.33 -12.94
CA SER A 31 -6.86 10.01 -13.41
C SER A 31 -5.34 9.81 -13.40
N ARG A 32 -4.56 10.81 -13.00
CA ARG A 32 -3.09 10.74 -12.98
C ARG A 32 -2.59 10.37 -11.60
N SER A 33 -1.57 9.52 -11.58
CA SER A 33 -0.80 9.21 -10.39
C SER A 33 0.66 9.59 -10.61
N SER A 34 1.29 10.19 -9.62
CA SER A 34 2.72 10.50 -9.63
C SER A 34 3.40 9.93 -8.39
N LEU A 35 4.62 9.42 -8.56
CA LEU A 35 5.41 8.92 -7.46
C LEU A 35 5.88 10.08 -6.57
N LEU A 36 5.64 9.97 -5.27
CA LEU A 36 6.22 10.85 -4.27
C LEU A 36 7.49 10.25 -3.67
N ALA A 37 7.40 9.01 -3.18
CA ALA A 37 8.51 8.25 -2.66
C ALA A 37 8.14 6.77 -2.54
N CYS A 38 9.14 5.90 -2.42
CA CYS A 38 8.95 4.49 -2.11
C CYS A 38 10.21 3.93 -1.43
N GLY A 39 10.07 2.79 -0.79
CA GLY A 39 11.18 2.13 -0.11
C GLY A 39 10.75 0.85 0.59
N CYS A 40 11.62 0.40 1.48
CA CYS A 40 11.39 -0.78 2.29
C CYS A 40 11.75 -0.50 3.74
N ILE A 41 10.97 -1.02 4.67
CA ILE A 41 11.29 -1.10 6.08
C ILE A 41 11.88 -2.48 6.34
N GLU A 42 13.09 -2.54 6.87
CA GLU A 42 13.85 -3.78 7.07
C GLU A 42 14.34 -3.88 8.52
N PRO A 43 13.50 -4.37 9.44
CA PRO A 43 13.96 -4.62 10.81
C PRO A 43 15.09 -5.65 10.82
N PRO A 44 16.08 -5.53 11.72
CA PRO A 44 17.20 -6.49 11.82
C PRO A 44 16.69 -7.93 11.97
N GLU A 45 17.17 -8.85 11.12
CA GLU A 45 16.68 -10.24 11.09
C GLU A 45 16.89 -11.00 12.41
N ASN A 46 17.98 -10.71 13.11
CA ASN A 46 18.37 -11.32 14.38
C ASN A 46 17.72 -10.65 15.61
N ALA A 47 16.99 -9.56 15.43
CA ALA A 47 16.27 -8.95 16.53
C ALA A 47 15.05 -9.80 16.94
N PRO A 48 14.71 -9.86 18.24
CA PRO A 48 13.48 -10.49 18.72
C PRO A 48 12.24 -9.91 18.03
N LEU A 49 11.26 -10.76 17.76
CA LEU A 49 10.05 -10.36 17.04
C LEU A 49 9.37 -9.11 17.61
N PRO A 50 9.17 -8.95 18.95
CA PRO A 50 8.58 -7.73 19.48
C PRO A 50 9.33 -6.46 19.12
N GLN A 51 10.67 -6.50 19.10
CA GLN A 51 11.50 -5.35 18.70
C GLN A 51 11.36 -5.05 17.21
N ARG A 52 11.28 -6.08 16.37
CA ARG A 52 11.04 -5.93 14.92
C ARG A 52 9.67 -5.28 14.64
N LEU A 53 8.63 -5.71 15.36
CA LEU A 53 7.29 -5.13 15.24
C LEU A 53 7.26 -3.67 15.72
N ALA A 54 7.95 -3.36 16.84
CA ALA A 54 8.05 -2.00 17.33
C ALA A 54 8.77 -1.06 16.35
N LEU A 55 9.86 -1.54 15.73
CA LEU A 55 10.56 -0.77 14.69
C LEU A 55 9.68 -0.55 13.47
N LEU A 56 8.97 -1.59 13.01
CA LEU A 56 8.03 -1.49 11.90
C LEU A 56 6.94 -0.44 12.17
N ALA A 57 6.38 -0.42 13.38
CA ALA A 57 5.39 0.57 13.77
C ALA A 57 5.97 1.99 13.83
N ALA A 58 7.20 2.15 14.35
CA ALA A 58 7.88 3.45 14.46
C ALA A 58 8.20 4.03 13.07
N GLU A 59 8.75 3.21 12.17
CA GLU A 59 9.07 3.62 10.80
C GLU A 59 7.82 3.99 10.01
N LEU A 60 6.73 3.19 10.14
CA LEU A 60 5.46 3.55 9.53
C LEU A 60 4.94 4.88 10.10
N ALA A 61 5.02 5.08 11.41
CA ALA A 61 4.61 6.32 12.03
C ALA A 61 5.37 7.54 11.46
N ALA A 62 6.68 7.42 11.27
CA ALA A 62 7.50 8.47 10.64
C ALA A 62 7.08 8.74 9.19
N LEU A 63 6.79 7.69 8.41
CA LEU A 63 6.27 7.84 7.04
C LEU A 63 4.92 8.57 7.03
N LEU A 64 4.02 8.26 7.96
CA LEU A 64 2.71 8.93 8.07
C LEU A 64 2.86 10.42 8.41
N GLU A 65 3.80 10.78 9.28
CA GLU A 65 4.11 12.17 9.62
C GLU A 65 4.70 12.93 8.43
N GLN A 66 5.63 12.31 7.72
CA GLN A 66 6.32 12.90 6.57
C GLN A 66 5.38 13.10 5.37
N TRP A 67 4.65 12.06 4.98
CA TRP A 67 3.87 12.07 3.75
C TRP A 67 2.41 12.45 3.95
N ARG A 68 1.87 12.33 5.17
CA ARG A 68 0.48 12.65 5.53
C ARG A 68 -0.52 12.08 4.52
N PRO A 69 -0.52 10.75 4.28
CA PRO A 69 -1.43 10.14 3.33
C PRO A 69 -2.87 10.24 3.86
N ALA A 70 -3.82 10.48 2.97
CA ALA A 70 -5.25 10.44 3.32
C ALA A 70 -5.75 9.00 3.46
N VAL A 71 -5.08 8.04 2.81
CA VAL A 71 -5.42 6.63 2.84
C VAL A 71 -4.16 5.79 2.76
N ALA A 72 -4.13 4.72 3.56
CA ALA A 72 -3.18 3.61 3.43
C ALA A 72 -3.91 2.41 2.81
N VAL A 73 -3.22 1.73 1.90
CA VAL A 73 -3.79 0.63 1.12
C VAL A 73 -2.90 -0.60 1.27
N LEU A 74 -3.51 -1.74 1.59
CA LEU A 74 -2.81 -3.02 1.75
C LEU A 74 -3.43 -4.08 0.84
N GLU A 75 -2.62 -5.08 0.47
CA GLU A 75 -3.15 -6.27 -0.16
C GLU A 75 -3.79 -7.18 0.92
N GLU A 76 -4.94 -7.79 0.61
CA GLU A 76 -5.55 -8.79 1.50
C GLU A 76 -4.62 -9.98 1.70
N PRO A 77 -4.55 -10.56 2.91
CA PRO A 77 -3.68 -11.70 3.18
C PRO A 77 -4.10 -12.92 2.36
N PHE A 78 -3.16 -13.52 1.63
CA PHE A 78 -3.42 -14.72 0.82
C PHE A 78 -3.17 -15.99 1.64
N HIS A 79 -4.10 -16.95 1.58
CA HIS A 79 -3.98 -18.26 2.21
C HIS A 79 -3.09 -19.16 1.34
N GLY A 80 -1.95 -19.60 1.85
CA GLY A 80 -1.08 -20.52 1.09
C GLY A 80 0.35 -20.65 1.60
N VAL A 81 0.68 -19.97 2.70
CA VAL A 81 2.01 -20.03 3.31
C VAL A 81 2.04 -21.01 4.49
N ASN A 82 3.24 -21.53 4.77
CA ASN A 82 3.54 -22.30 5.97
C ASN A 82 3.02 -21.56 7.23
N SER A 83 2.37 -22.27 8.13
CA SER A 83 1.68 -21.73 9.31
C SER A 83 2.54 -20.78 10.15
N ARG A 84 3.82 -21.09 10.35
CA ARG A 84 4.74 -20.25 11.13
C ARG A 84 5.02 -18.91 10.44
N SER A 85 5.25 -18.92 9.15
CA SER A 85 5.47 -17.71 8.36
C SER A 85 4.19 -16.85 8.31
N LEU A 86 3.03 -17.48 8.22
CA LEU A 86 1.74 -16.81 8.24
C LEU A 86 1.49 -16.08 9.55
N ILE A 87 1.83 -16.71 10.70
CA ILE A 87 1.69 -16.08 12.03
C ILE A 87 2.56 -14.82 12.12
N VAL A 88 3.82 -14.89 11.70
CA VAL A 88 4.73 -13.73 11.75
C VAL A 88 4.24 -12.62 10.81
N LEU A 89 3.76 -12.97 9.62
CA LEU A 89 3.17 -12.03 8.67
C LEU A 89 1.92 -11.36 9.26
N ALA A 90 1.04 -12.13 9.88
CA ALA A 90 -0.17 -11.60 10.51
C ALA A 90 0.16 -10.63 11.66
N GLN A 91 1.20 -10.92 12.45
CA GLN A 91 1.66 -10.03 13.51
C GLN A 91 2.24 -8.73 12.96
N ALA A 92 3.07 -8.79 11.90
CA ALA A 92 3.59 -7.60 11.22
C ALA A 92 2.45 -6.76 10.64
N ARG A 93 1.50 -7.40 9.94
CA ARG A 93 0.31 -6.74 9.42
C ARG A 93 -0.53 -6.11 10.54
N GLY A 94 -0.72 -6.81 11.66
CA GLY A 94 -1.44 -6.28 12.82
C GLY A 94 -0.78 -5.03 13.42
N ALA A 95 0.56 -5.00 13.50
CA ALA A 95 1.31 -3.83 13.93
C ALA A 95 1.10 -2.63 12.99
N LEU A 96 1.12 -2.85 11.67
CA LEU A 96 0.84 -1.80 10.68
C LEU A 96 -0.60 -1.28 10.82
N LEU A 97 -1.60 -2.16 10.86
CA LEU A 97 -3.01 -1.78 10.99
C LEU A 97 -3.28 -1.00 12.28
N ALA A 98 -2.71 -1.44 13.41
CA ALA A 98 -2.82 -0.74 14.70
C ALA A 98 -2.20 0.67 14.61
N THR A 99 -1.03 0.80 13.98
CA THR A 99 -0.36 2.10 13.79
C THR A 99 -1.18 3.05 12.91
N LEU A 100 -1.78 2.55 11.82
CA LEU A 100 -2.65 3.32 10.96
C LEU A 100 -3.92 3.78 11.69
N ALA A 101 -4.56 2.86 12.42
CA ALA A 101 -5.79 3.15 13.17
C ALA A 101 -5.58 4.18 14.27
N THR A 102 -4.49 4.09 15.04
CA THR A 102 -4.14 5.08 16.08
C THR A 102 -3.80 6.47 15.53
N ARG A 103 -3.51 6.58 14.23
CA ARG A 103 -3.26 7.83 13.52
C ARG A 103 -4.46 8.29 12.68
N GLU A 104 -5.60 7.61 12.81
CA GLU A 104 -6.87 7.92 12.11
C GLU A 104 -6.71 7.96 10.58
N VAL A 105 -5.74 7.20 10.02
CA VAL A 105 -5.55 7.07 8.59
C VAL A 105 -6.59 6.10 8.05
N MET A 106 -7.31 6.49 7.00
CA MET A 106 -8.25 5.60 6.32
C MET A 106 -7.51 4.38 5.76
N ILE A 107 -8.08 3.19 5.96
CA ILE A 107 -7.49 1.93 5.48
C ILE A 107 -8.39 1.37 4.38
N ALA A 108 -7.78 0.95 3.27
CA ALA A 108 -8.42 0.18 2.21
C ALA A 108 -7.62 -1.09 1.94
N GLU A 109 -8.32 -2.16 1.55
CA GLU A 109 -7.71 -3.46 1.26
C GLU A 109 -8.25 -3.97 -0.08
N TYR A 110 -7.37 -4.65 -0.84
CA TYR A 110 -7.71 -5.26 -2.12
C TYR A 110 -7.10 -6.65 -2.23
N SER A 111 -7.83 -7.55 -2.87
CA SER A 111 -7.32 -8.87 -3.19
C SER A 111 -6.17 -8.81 -4.22
N PRO A 112 -5.27 -9.80 -4.24
CA PRO A 112 -4.20 -9.87 -5.24
C PRO A 112 -4.70 -9.81 -6.70
N ALA A 113 -5.85 -10.41 -6.96
CA ALA A 113 -6.46 -10.39 -8.30
C ALA A 113 -6.93 -8.99 -8.71
N GLU A 114 -7.47 -8.23 -7.76
CA GLU A 114 -7.89 -6.85 -8.00
C GLU A 114 -6.71 -5.93 -8.26
N VAL A 115 -5.63 -6.08 -7.48
CA VAL A 115 -4.38 -5.31 -7.67
C VAL A 115 -3.82 -5.57 -9.06
N LYS A 116 -3.67 -6.85 -9.45
CA LYS A 116 -3.17 -7.23 -10.78
C LYS A 116 -4.06 -6.70 -11.90
N SER A 117 -5.38 -6.85 -11.78
CA SER A 117 -6.34 -6.36 -12.76
C SER A 117 -6.29 -4.85 -12.92
N ALA A 118 -6.20 -4.11 -11.83
CA ALA A 118 -6.15 -2.65 -11.87
C ALA A 118 -4.88 -2.11 -12.54
N VAL A 119 -3.74 -2.76 -12.32
CA VAL A 119 -2.44 -2.32 -12.85
C VAL A 119 -2.19 -2.81 -14.28
N THR A 120 -2.58 -4.04 -14.61
CA THR A 120 -2.24 -4.68 -15.89
C THR A 120 -3.42 -4.95 -16.81
N GLY A 121 -4.65 -4.75 -16.34
CA GLY A 121 -5.87 -5.19 -17.04
C GLY A 121 -6.14 -6.70 -16.92
N ASN A 122 -5.27 -7.47 -16.26
CA ASN A 122 -5.37 -8.93 -16.13
C ASN A 122 -5.11 -9.41 -14.70
N GLY A 123 -6.14 -9.90 -14.02
CA GLY A 123 -6.05 -10.41 -12.64
C GLY A 123 -5.15 -11.64 -12.45
N ARG A 124 -4.72 -12.29 -13.55
CA ARG A 124 -3.78 -13.42 -13.54
C ARG A 124 -2.35 -13.04 -13.94
N ALA A 125 -2.05 -11.74 -14.02
CA ALA A 125 -0.73 -11.25 -14.40
C ALA A 125 0.38 -11.79 -13.48
N GLY A 126 1.54 -12.07 -14.06
CA GLY A 126 2.75 -12.43 -13.31
C GLY A 126 3.39 -11.22 -12.63
N LYS A 127 4.21 -11.46 -11.60
CA LYS A 127 4.91 -10.39 -10.84
C LYS A 127 5.72 -9.46 -11.75
N ASP A 128 6.48 -10.00 -12.69
CA ASP A 128 7.30 -9.19 -13.62
C ASP A 128 6.45 -8.28 -14.51
N GLN A 129 5.26 -8.73 -14.87
CA GLN A 129 4.33 -7.92 -15.65
C GLN A 129 3.79 -6.76 -14.81
N VAL A 130 3.41 -7.03 -13.55
CA VAL A 130 2.97 -5.99 -12.60
C VAL A 130 4.07 -4.96 -12.39
N ALA A 131 5.30 -5.39 -12.08
CA ALA A 131 6.43 -4.51 -11.84
C ALA A 131 6.74 -3.61 -13.05
N ARG A 132 6.72 -4.16 -14.28
CA ARG A 132 6.88 -3.37 -15.51
C ARG A 132 5.79 -2.32 -15.67
N MET A 133 4.53 -2.68 -15.41
CA MET A 133 3.41 -1.76 -15.50
C MET A 133 3.49 -0.65 -14.45
N VAL A 134 3.88 -0.96 -13.22
CA VAL A 134 4.13 0.05 -12.17
C VAL A 134 5.18 1.07 -12.63
N ALA A 135 6.31 0.59 -13.19
CA ALA A 135 7.36 1.48 -13.71
C ALA A 135 6.88 2.37 -14.88
N MET A 136 5.99 1.86 -15.73
CA MET A 136 5.39 2.64 -16.82
C MET A 136 4.37 3.67 -16.32
N LEU A 137 3.56 3.30 -15.32
CA LEU A 137 2.53 4.17 -14.76
C LEU A 137 3.10 5.26 -13.84
N LEU A 138 4.29 5.04 -13.29
CA LEU A 138 4.99 5.98 -12.41
C LEU A 138 6.37 6.34 -13.00
N PRO A 139 6.42 7.20 -14.05
CA PRO A 139 7.68 7.65 -14.64
C PRO A 139 8.58 8.30 -13.57
N GLY A 140 9.87 7.94 -13.58
CA GLY A 140 10.82 8.42 -12.55
C GLY A 140 11.01 7.49 -11.36
N ALA A 141 10.26 6.39 -11.26
CA ALA A 141 10.44 5.38 -10.20
C ALA A 141 11.82 4.67 -10.25
N GLY A 142 12.52 4.74 -11.39
CA GLY A 142 13.82 4.09 -11.55
C GLY A 142 13.73 2.56 -11.39
N ARG A 143 14.82 1.96 -10.90
CA ARG A 143 14.84 0.53 -10.58
C ARG A 143 14.25 0.30 -9.19
N LEU A 144 13.03 -0.20 -9.14
CA LEU A 144 12.33 -0.53 -7.90
C LEU A 144 12.79 -1.87 -7.31
N ARG A 145 12.83 -1.96 -5.98
CA ARG A 145 12.85 -3.24 -5.27
C ARG A 145 11.46 -3.89 -5.39
N ALA A 146 11.42 -5.22 -5.37
CA ALA A 146 10.18 -5.98 -5.57
C ALA A 146 9.08 -5.58 -4.57
N ASP A 147 9.42 -5.53 -3.27
CA ASP A 147 8.45 -5.18 -2.22
C ASP A 147 7.91 -3.74 -2.39
N ALA A 148 8.75 -2.80 -2.80
CA ALA A 148 8.32 -1.42 -3.08
C ALA A 148 7.44 -1.35 -4.34
N ALA A 149 7.72 -2.16 -5.36
CA ALA A 149 6.89 -2.25 -6.56
C ALA A 149 5.50 -2.86 -6.24
N ASP A 150 5.45 -3.90 -5.40
CA ASP A 150 4.20 -4.51 -4.94
C ASP A 150 3.38 -3.49 -4.12
N ALA A 151 4.00 -2.73 -3.21
CA ALA A 151 3.35 -1.66 -2.47
C ALA A 151 2.81 -0.54 -3.38
N LEU A 152 3.56 -0.12 -4.40
CA LEU A 152 3.10 0.86 -5.38
C LEU A 152 1.94 0.33 -6.22
N ALA A 153 1.95 -0.95 -6.58
CA ALA A 153 0.83 -1.58 -7.29
C ALA A 153 -0.48 -1.50 -6.50
N VAL A 154 -0.41 -1.72 -5.19
CA VAL A 154 -1.57 -1.61 -4.28
C VAL A 154 -2.07 -0.15 -4.22
N ALA A 155 -1.19 0.84 -4.14
CA ALA A 155 -1.57 2.26 -4.18
C ALA A 155 -2.23 2.64 -5.52
N LEU A 156 -1.70 2.17 -6.64
CA LEU A 156 -2.26 2.38 -7.98
C LEU A 156 -3.62 1.70 -8.15
N CYS A 157 -3.84 0.54 -7.54
CA CYS A 157 -5.16 -0.12 -7.52
C CYS A 157 -6.23 0.78 -6.90
N PHE A 158 -5.95 1.38 -5.74
CA PHE A 158 -6.86 2.34 -5.12
C PHE A 158 -7.10 3.56 -6.02
N ALA A 159 -6.05 4.13 -6.60
CA ALA A 159 -6.17 5.29 -7.48
C ALA A 159 -7.07 5.02 -8.68
N ALA A 160 -6.93 3.86 -9.32
CA ALA A 160 -7.74 3.45 -10.47
C ALA A 160 -9.21 3.19 -10.10
N ARG A 161 -9.48 2.69 -8.89
CA ARG A 161 -10.85 2.35 -8.43
C ARG A 161 -11.59 3.51 -7.77
N ARG A 162 -10.88 4.55 -7.33
CA ARG A 162 -11.47 5.71 -6.64
C ARG A 162 -12.64 6.37 -7.37
N PRO A 163 -12.64 6.57 -8.69
CA PRO A 163 -13.78 7.14 -9.40
C PRO A 163 -15.05 6.29 -9.27
N LEU A 164 -14.91 4.96 -9.35
CA LEU A 164 -16.02 4.02 -9.21
C LEU A 164 -16.60 4.04 -7.79
N LEU A 165 -15.75 4.10 -6.77
CA LEU A 165 -16.15 4.19 -5.37
C LEU A 165 -16.91 5.49 -5.07
N ARG A 166 -16.47 6.60 -5.65
CA ARG A 166 -17.17 7.89 -5.54
C ARG A 166 -18.53 7.86 -6.22
N ALA A 167 -18.61 7.30 -7.42
CA ALA A 167 -19.86 7.16 -8.16
C ALA A 167 -20.87 6.26 -7.41
N ALA A 168 -20.43 5.12 -6.88
CA ALA A 168 -21.25 4.22 -6.07
C ALA A 168 -21.77 4.90 -4.79
N ALA A 169 -20.89 5.63 -4.08
CA ALA A 169 -21.27 6.36 -2.88
C ALA A 169 -22.24 7.54 -3.15
N ALA A 170 -22.17 8.15 -4.33
CA ALA A 170 -23.14 9.18 -4.75
C ALA A 170 -24.49 8.55 -5.09
N ALA A 171 -24.52 7.42 -5.79
CA ALA A 171 -25.74 6.71 -6.13
C ALA A 171 -26.50 6.14 -4.90
N ALA A 172 -25.77 5.75 -3.86
CA ALA A 172 -26.37 5.24 -2.62
C ALA A 172 -27.00 6.31 -1.71
N ARG A 173 -26.79 7.61 -2.03
CA ARG A 173 -27.32 8.75 -1.28
C ARG A 173 -28.50 9.45 -1.95
N GLY A 174 -28.84 9.08 -3.17
CA GLY A 174 -29.98 9.59 -3.95
C GLY A 174 -31.13 8.59 -3.98
#